data_8ec2f85d2f4d710d3236e962aa2e019a
#
_entry.id   8ec2f85d2f4d710d3236e962aa2e019a
#
_cell.length_a   1.000
_cell.length_b   1.000
_cell.length_c   1.000
_cell.angle_alpha   90.00
_cell.angle_beta   90.00
_cell.angle_gamma   90.00
#
_symmetry.space_group_name_H-M   'P 1'
#
loop_
_entity.id
_entity.type
_entity.pdbx_description
1 polymer ?
#
loop_
_entity_poly.entity_id
_entity_poly.type
_entity_poly.pdbx_seq_one_letter_code
_entity_poly.pdbx_strand_id
1 'polypeptide(L)'
;MMENKSGWKNQQSKHQRRNYCLREIILAILVVLSVAATVCPYSAQAATPKVLVSGYKVSAAMIYSGDNFDLTLDIQNTSKNKVKNMKVTVASEGGEIIPLSGTGSVYVAEIAGNETSEQTFSMAAAAGLAEKTYKLSVKMEYENTSGEAFEMEDTLYLPVYLKQRVSVTDVMTDDAKVGDDVEITAQVNNLGEGTLYNVNARVEGKHVEKQETYIGNIDTGKSGSIDLLAKAIEVTDFDEMAKAEDWIIVTYEDRNGDKHEEKVDVSFYIETVDYEDLEVLKEAPEKDSPAIWQIILICACVLAVGVFVGVTINKKRSR
;
A
#
# COMPACT_ATOMS: atom_id res chain seq x y z
N MET A 1 -10.16 113.99 41.37
CA MET A 1 -9.86 112.54 41.70
C MET A 1 -11.06 111.67 41.31
N MET A 2 -11.39 111.62 40.04
CA MET A 2 -12.47 110.81 39.45
C MET A 2 -12.14 110.46 38.02
N GLU A 3 -11.21 109.50 37.84
CA GLU A 3 -10.94 108.89 36.52
C GLU A 3 -10.16 107.59 36.78
N ASN A 4 -10.84 106.45 36.99
CA ASN A 4 -10.30 105.13 36.71
C ASN A 4 -11.27 103.92 37.01
N LYS A 5 -12.61 104.18 36.89
CA LYS A 5 -13.56 103.03 37.12
C LYS A 5 -14.18 102.53 35.83
N SER A 6 -14.01 103.16 34.69
CA SER A 6 -14.60 102.74 33.41
C SER A 6 -13.76 101.72 32.64
N GLY A 7 -12.44 101.74 32.80
CA GLY A 7 -11.52 100.77 32.14
C GLY A 7 -11.66 99.36 32.61
N TRP A 8 -11.85 99.10 33.89
CA TRP A 8 -11.95 97.81 34.50
C TRP A 8 -13.22 97.00 34.17
N LYS A 9 -14.34 97.67 34.04
CA LYS A 9 -15.64 97.05 33.65
C LYS A 9 -15.60 96.59 32.18
N ASN A 10 -14.89 97.27 31.31
CA ASN A 10 -14.79 96.91 29.88
C ASN A 10 -13.87 95.72 29.63
N GLN A 11 -12.83 95.55 30.43
CA GLN A 11 -11.95 94.39 30.33
C GLN A 11 -12.60 93.09 30.89
N GLN A 12 -13.36 93.21 31.99
CA GLN A 12 -14.10 92.08 32.53
C GLN A 12 -15.20 91.58 31.58
N SER A 13 -15.90 92.45 30.92
CA SER A 13 -16.93 92.10 29.93
C SER A 13 -16.37 91.40 28.68
N LYS A 14 -15.19 91.87 28.20
CA LYS A 14 -14.47 91.20 27.11
C LYS A 14 -13.96 89.82 27.44
N HIS A 15 -13.44 89.59 28.67
CA HIS A 15 -13.03 88.30 29.13
C HIS A 15 -14.20 87.32 29.30
N GLN A 16 -15.31 87.84 29.83
CA GLN A 16 -16.50 87.07 30.02
C GLN A 16 -17.14 86.69 28.67
N ARG A 17 -17.24 87.56 27.72
CA ARG A 17 -17.69 87.22 26.35
C ARG A 17 -16.77 86.24 25.62
N ARG A 18 -15.48 86.39 25.80
CA ARG A 18 -14.49 85.41 25.21
C ARG A 18 -14.62 84.03 25.83
N ASN A 19 -14.90 83.89 27.13
CA ASN A 19 -15.12 82.63 27.76
C ASN A 19 -16.47 81.98 27.36
N TYR A 20 -17.52 82.79 27.14
CA TYR A 20 -18.80 82.27 26.60
C TYR A 20 -18.63 81.79 25.16
N CYS A 21 -17.94 82.55 24.32
CA CYS A 21 -17.65 82.12 22.95
C CYS A 21 -16.79 80.83 22.88
N LEU A 22 -15.79 80.66 23.77
CA LEU A 22 -14.98 79.47 23.85
C LEU A 22 -15.78 78.23 24.34
N ARG A 23 -16.74 78.44 25.28
CA ARG A 23 -17.63 77.37 25.72
C ARG A 23 -18.56 76.88 24.63
N GLU A 24 -19.12 77.78 23.85
CA GLU A 24 -19.99 77.43 22.70
C GLU A 24 -19.20 76.72 21.62
N ILE A 25 -17.99 77.13 21.33
CA ILE A 25 -17.11 76.47 20.37
C ILE A 25 -16.73 75.09 20.85
N ILE A 26 -16.40 74.89 22.13
CA ILE A 26 -16.07 73.58 22.71
C ILE A 26 -17.33 72.67 22.68
N LEU A 27 -18.50 73.18 23.02
CA LEU A 27 -19.75 72.46 22.93
C LEU A 27 -20.08 72.01 21.50
N ALA A 28 -19.89 72.90 20.53
CA ALA A 28 -20.08 72.58 19.12
C ALA A 28 -19.09 71.49 18.63
N ILE A 29 -17.82 71.55 19.05
CA ILE A 29 -16.81 70.55 18.72
C ILE A 29 -17.16 69.21 19.37
N LEU A 30 -17.65 69.19 20.61
CA LEU A 30 -18.08 67.96 21.29
C LEU A 30 -19.30 67.32 20.60
N VAL A 31 -20.24 68.14 20.15
CA VAL A 31 -21.41 67.66 19.38
C VAL A 31 -20.95 67.10 18.02
N VAL A 32 -20.06 67.75 17.31
CA VAL A 32 -19.52 67.27 16.03
C VAL A 32 -18.73 65.99 16.24
N LEU A 33 -17.91 65.86 17.29
CA LEU A 33 -17.20 64.62 17.62
C LEU A 33 -18.15 63.47 17.99
N SER A 34 -19.25 63.77 18.71
CA SER A 34 -20.23 62.75 19.06
C SER A 34 -21.01 62.25 17.84
N VAL A 35 -21.34 63.11 16.93
CA VAL A 35 -21.98 62.74 15.65
C VAL A 35 -21.00 62.00 14.73
N ALA A 36 -19.74 62.39 14.70
CA ALA A 36 -18.71 61.68 13.93
C ALA A 36 -18.45 60.23 14.47
N ALA A 37 -18.55 60.06 15.80
CA ALA A 37 -18.43 58.73 16.41
C ALA A 37 -19.61 57.80 16.13
N THR A 38 -20.81 58.35 15.84
CA THR A 38 -21.99 57.54 15.51
C THR A 38 -22.11 57.22 14.02
N VAL A 39 -21.36 57.92 13.14
CA VAL A 39 -21.38 57.72 11.69
C VAL A 39 -20.21 56.88 11.18
N CYS A 40 -19.26 56.49 12.06
CA CYS A 40 -18.30 55.45 11.67
C CYS A 40 -19.08 54.18 11.38
N PRO A 41 -19.17 53.70 10.13
CA PRO A 41 -19.70 52.36 9.88
C PRO A 41 -18.79 51.39 10.61
N TYR A 42 -19.29 50.77 11.65
CA TYR A 42 -18.70 49.53 12.14
C TYR A 42 -18.80 48.56 10.95
N SER A 43 -17.75 48.46 10.19
CA SER A 43 -17.59 47.31 9.29
C SER A 43 -17.51 46.09 10.22
N ALA A 44 -18.67 45.51 10.54
CA ALA A 44 -18.73 44.17 11.03
C ALA A 44 -18.05 43.34 9.95
N GLN A 45 -16.77 43.02 10.14
CA GLN A 45 -16.05 42.10 9.30
C GLN A 45 -16.81 40.78 9.44
N ALA A 46 -17.73 40.53 8.50
CA ALA A 46 -18.44 39.27 8.42
C ALA A 46 -17.37 38.21 8.32
N ALA A 47 -17.28 37.32 9.32
CA ALA A 47 -16.35 36.22 9.27
C ALA A 47 -16.62 35.46 7.97
N THR A 48 -15.63 35.35 7.12
CA THR A 48 -15.72 34.63 5.85
C THR A 48 -16.17 33.20 6.18
N PRO A 49 -17.31 32.75 5.65
CA PRO A 49 -17.76 31.38 5.88
C PRO A 49 -16.68 30.44 5.38
N LYS A 50 -16.26 29.50 6.22
CA LYS A 50 -15.30 28.48 5.84
C LYS A 50 -16.06 27.17 5.65
N VAL A 51 -16.11 26.71 4.41
CA VAL A 51 -16.60 25.39 4.05
C VAL A 51 -15.40 24.56 3.66
N LEU A 52 -15.36 23.31 4.11
CA LEU A 52 -14.27 22.39 3.81
C LEU A 52 -14.80 20.96 3.68
N VAL A 53 -14.04 20.09 3.05
CA VAL A 53 -14.26 18.66 3.08
C VAL A 53 -13.64 18.09 4.37
N SER A 54 -14.48 17.73 5.35
CA SER A 54 -14.02 17.19 6.64
C SER A 54 -13.63 15.73 6.57
N GLY A 55 -14.11 15.00 5.57
CA GLY A 55 -13.80 13.60 5.34
C GLY A 55 -14.42 13.08 4.05
N TYR A 56 -14.05 11.87 3.68
CA TYR A 56 -14.69 11.15 2.58
C TYR A 56 -14.78 9.66 2.87
N LYS A 57 -15.70 8.99 2.19
CA LYS A 57 -15.90 7.55 2.20
C LYS A 57 -16.01 7.05 0.77
N VAL A 58 -15.55 5.84 0.52
CA VAL A 58 -15.75 5.13 -0.75
C VAL A 58 -16.57 3.86 -0.51
N SER A 59 -17.39 3.46 -1.49
CA SER A 59 -18.26 2.30 -1.38
C SER A 59 -17.51 0.95 -1.39
N ALA A 60 -16.25 0.94 -1.83
CA ALA A 60 -15.40 -0.24 -1.91
C ALA A 60 -14.26 -0.16 -0.89
N ALA A 61 -13.81 -1.31 -0.36
CA ALA A 61 -12.64 -1.36 0.53
C ALA A 61 -11.35 -0.95 -0.18
N MET A 62 -11.23 -1.30 -1.47
CA MET A 62 -10.15 -0.92 -2.38
C MET A 62 -10.75 -0.51 -3.73
N ILE A 63 -10.16 0.48 -4.37
CA ILE A 63 -10.54 0.91 -5.71
C ILE A 63 -9.49 0.37 -6.68
N TYR A 64 -9.92 -0.47 -7.62
CA TYR A 64 -9.03 -1.00 -8.65
C TYR A 64 -9.16 -0.20 -9.95
N SER A 65 -8.09 -0.24 -10.75
CA SER A 65 -8.12 0.25 -12.13
C SER A 65 -9.32 -0.35 -12.90
N GLY A 66 -10.13 0.48 -13.54
CA GLY A 66 -11.33 0.08 -14.25
C GLY A 66 -12.59 -0.10 -13.40
N ASP A 67 -12.53 0.09 -12.07
CA ASP A 67 -13.70 -0.08 -11.20
C ASP A 67 -14.58 1.17 -11.14
N ASN A 68 -15.87 0.92 -10.92
CA ASN A 68 -16.85 1.94 -10.54
C ASN A 68 -17.02 1.94 -9.02
N PHE A 69 -17.18 3.11 -8.45
CA PHE A 69 -17.38 3.29 -7.00
C PHE A 69 -18.16 4.56 -6.70
N ASP A 70 -18.75 4.62 -5.53
CA ASP A 70 -19.34 5.85 -5.02
C ASP A 70 -18.38 6.54 -4.06
N LEU A 71 -18.15 7.84 -4.29
CA LEU A 71 -17.38 8.74 -3.45
C LEU A 71 -18.35 9.63 -2.68
N THR A 72 -18.45 9.47 -1.37
CA THR A 72 -19.25 10.30 -0.49
C THR A 72 -18.34 11.30 0.23
N LEU A 73 -18.63 12.58 0.08
CA LEU A 73 -17.91 13.70 0.70
C LEU A 73 -18.70 14.24 1.89
N ASP A 74 -18.04 14.41 3.02
CA ASP A 74 -18.55 15.08 4.20
C ASP A 74 -18.17 16.56 4.12
N ILE A 75 -19.10 17.42 3.66
CA ILE A 75 -18.90 18.86 3.46
C ILE A 75 -19.35 19.60 4.71
N GLN A 76 -18.43 20.20 5.43
CA GLN A 76 -18.67 20.88 6.68
C GLN A 76 -18.66 22.41 6.53
N ASN A 77 -19.71 23.06 7.00
CA ASN A 77 -19.74 24.50 7.22
C ASN A 77 -19.23 24.80 8.64
N THR A 78 -17.99 25.26 8.77
CA THR A 78 -17.37 25.59 10.07
C THR A 78 -17.75 26.97 10.61
N SER A 79 -18.54 27.75 9.86
CA SER A 79 -19.04 29.04 10.33
C SER A 79 -20.31 28.89 11.17
N LYS A 80 -20.64 29.92 11.96
CA LYS A 80 -21.92 29.96 12.72
C LYS A 80 -23.12 30.29 11.85
N ASN A 81 -22.89 30.85 10.66
CA ASN A 81 -23.92 31.26 9.72
C ASN A 81 -24.08 30.20 8.64
N LYS A 82 -25.32 30.02 8.19
CA LYS A 82 -25.59 29.11 7.07
C LYS A 82 -24.98 29.62 5.76
N VAL A 83 -24.62 28.69 4.90
CA VAL A 83 -24.28 28.90 3.51
C VAL A 83 -25.37 28.34 2.61
N LYS A 84 -25.53 28.85 1.40
CA LYS A 84 -26.58 28.43 0.47
C LYS A 84 -26.11 28.51 -0.98
N ASN A 85 -26.94 28.00 -1.88
CA ASN A 85 -26.67 27.97 -3.34
C ASN A 85 -25.31 27.34 -3.66
N MET A 86 -24.94 26.25 -2.96
CA MET A 86 -23.64 25.64 -3.13
C MET A 86 -23.63 24.72 -4.33
N LYS A 87 -22.61 24.86 -5.17
CA LYS A 87 -22.23 23.92 -6.21
C LYS A 87 -20.93 23.25 -5.78
N VAL A 88 -20.94 21.93 -5.67
CA VAL A 88 -19.75 21.11 -5.39
C VAL A 88 -19.34 20.42 -6.67
N THR A 89 -18.08 20.59 -7.06
CA THR A 89 -17.53 19.97 -8.27
C THR A 89 -16.33 19.15 -7.91
N VAL A 90 -16.33 17.86 -8.29
CA VAL A 90 -15.20 16.93 -8.15
C VAL A 90 -14.58 16.70 -9.52
N ALA A 91 -13.27 16.87 -9.61
CA ALA A 91 -12.51 16.66 -10.84
C ALA A 91 -11.15 16.04 -10.59
N SER A 92 -10.68 15.19 -11.51
CA SER A 92 -9.30 14.70 -11.59
C SER A 92 -8.56 15.51 -12.66
N GLU A 93 -7.32 15.92 -12.38
CA GLU A 93 -6.52 16.75 -13.31
C GLU A 93 -6.28 16.07 -14.66
N GLY A 94 -6.00 14.79 -14.67
CA GLY A 94 -5.70 14.01 -15.87
C GLY A 94 -6.88 13.21 -16.42
N GLY A 95 -8.07 13.30 -15.79
CA GLY A 95 -9.22 12.49 -16.18
C GLY A 95 -9.10 11.01 -15.83
N GLU A 96 -8.28 10.70 -14.83
CA GLU A 96 -8.08 9.32 -14.36
C GLU A 96 -9.29 8.80 -13.58
N ILE A 97 -9.92 9.68 -12.80
CA ILE A 97 -11.14 9.41 -12.06
C ILE A 97 -12.25 10.26 -12.65
N ILE A 98 -13.25 9.62 -13.25
CA ILE A 98 -14.29 10.29 -14.03
C ILE A 98 -15.68 10.08 -13.40
N PRO A 99 -16.55 11.10 -13.42
CA PRO A 99 -17.93 10.95 -12.95
C PRO A 99 -18.75 10.13 -13.95
N LEU A 100 -19.46 9.11 -13.46
CA LEU A 100 -20.34 8.25 -14.26
C LEU A 100 -21.62 8.97 -14.72
N SER A 101 -22.07 9.98 -13.96
CA SER A 101 -23.26 10.77 -14.29
C SER A 101 -23.06 11.77 -15.43
N GLY A 102 -21.86 11.84 -16.03
CA GLY A 102 -21.49 12.78 -17.08
C GLY A 102 -21.12 14.17 -16.59
N THR A 103 -21.43 14.52 -15.33
CA THR A 103 -20.99 15.74 -14.67
C THR A 103 -20.44 15.43 -13.29
N GLY A 104 -19.32 16.05 -12.91
CA GLY A 104 -18.75 15.92 -11.57
C GLY A 104 -19.35 16.92 -10.58
N SER A 105 -20.56 17.43 -10.79
CA SER A 105 -21.12 18.50 -9.96
C SER A 105 -22.46 18.12 -9.35
N VAL A 106 -22.66 18.50 -8.09
CA VAL A 106 -23.93 18.44 -7.36
C VAL A 106 -24.30 19.80 -6.80
N TYR A 107 -25.61 20.05 -6.63
CA TYR A 107 -26.14 21.25 -6.02
C TYR A 107 -26.62 20.96 -4.59
N VAL A 108 -26.20 21.80 -3.64
CA VAL A 108 -26.64 21.76 -2.24
C VAL A 108 -27.35 23.07 -1.91
N ALA A 109 -28.63 22.99 -1.56
CA ALA A 109 -29.44 24.18 -1.34
C ALA A 109 -28.91 25.04 -0.18
N GLU A 110 -28.63 24.43 0.97
CA GLU A 110 -28.02 25.09 2.13
C GLU A 110 -27.32 24.09 3.06
N ILE A 111 -26.34 24.60 3.81
CA ILE A 111 -25.73 23.90 4.96
C ILE A 111 -25.81 24.87 6.14
N ALA A 112 -26.46 24.45 7.23
CA ALA A 112 -26.56 25.28 8.43
C ALA A 112 -25.19 25.52 9.09
N GLY A 113 -25.11 26.50 9.96
CA GLY A 113 -23.86 26.81 10.66
C GLY A 113 -23.43 25.65 11.56
N ASN A 114 -22.16 25.26 11.50
CA ASN A 114 -21.54 24.12 12.20
C ASN A 114 -22.10 22.74 11.82
N GLU A 115 -22.85 22.63 10.72
CA GLU A 115 -23.40 21.36 10.23
C GLU A 115 -22.58 20.79 9.07
N THR A 116 -22.75 19.49 8.83
CA THR A 116 -22.14 18.75 7.73
C THR A 116 -23.22 18.23 6.79
N SER A 117 -22.94 18.26 5.51
CA SER A 117 -23.80 17.70 4.44
C SER A 117 -23.03 16.62 3.70
N GLU A 118 -23.59 15.42 3.60
CA GLU A 118 -23.02 14.33 2.81
C GLU A 118 -23.46 14.45 1.35
N GLN A 119 -22.50 14.37 0.44
CA GLN A 119 -22.75 14.42 -1.01
C GLN A 119 -22.05 13.23 -1.70
N THR A 120 -22.81 12.44 -2.45
CA THR A 120 -22.30 11.25 -3.10
C THR A 120 -22.16 11.44 -4.60
N PHE A 121 -21.02 11.04 -5.14
CA PHE A 121 -20.66 11.06 -6.55
C PHE A 121 -20.38 9.64 -7.02
N SER A 122 -21.10 9.17 -8.04
CA SER A 122 -20.76 7.91 -8.70
C SER A 122 -19.61 8.14 -9.67
N MET A 123 -18.49 7.48 -9.43
CA MET A 123 -17.21 7.69 -10.10
C MET A 123 -16.72 6.39 -10.74
N ALA A 124 -15.82 6.51 -11.69
CA ALA A 124 -15.08 5.39 -12.26
C ALA A 124 -13.57 5.70 -12.25
N ALA A 125 -12.77 4.76 -11.82
CA ALA A 125 -11.35 4.75 -12.10
C ALA A 125 -11.15 4.29 -13.56
N ALA A 126 -10.46 5.06 -14.38
CA ALA A 126 -10.20 4.67 -15.77
C ALA A 126 -9.44 3.35 -15.83
N ALA A 127 -9.66 2.56 -16.88
CA ALA A 127 -8.91 1.33 -17.08
C ALA A 127 -7.44 1.63 -17.46
N GLY A 128 -6.51 0.79 -16.99
CA GLY A 128 -5.09 0.92 -17.28
C GLY A 128 -4.39 2.00 -16.44
N LEU A 129 -4.98 2.42 -15.34
CA LEU A 129 -4.30 3.32 -14.39
C LEU A 129 -3.13 2.60 -13.72
N ALA A 130 -2.05 3.35 -13.49
CA ALA A 130 -0.96 2.87 -12.66
C ALA A 130 -1.38 2.79 -11.19
N GLU A 131 -0.80 1.85 -10.47
CA GLU A 131 -0.99 1.73 -9.02
C GLU A 131 -0.29 2.87 -8.29
N LYS A 132 -1.08 3.83 -7.85
CA LYS A 132 -0.64 5.00 -7.09
C LYS A 132 -1.82 5.75 -6.49
N THR A 133 -1.52 6.75 -5.68
CA THR A 133 -2.51 7.70 -5.18
C THR A 133 -2.77 8.80 -6.20
N TYR A 134 -4.04 9.02 -6.55
CA TYR A 134 -4.50 10.06 -7.45
C TYR A 134 -5.08 11.24 -6.69
N LYS A 135 -4.90 12.44 -7.24
CA LYS A 135 -5.45 13.67 -6.68
C LYS A 135 -6.78 13.99 -7.33
N LEU A 136 -7.77 14.33 -6.50
CA LEU A 136 -9.04 14.93 -6.93
C LEU A 136 -9.17 16.30 -6.32
N SER A 137 -9.51 17.29 -7.13
CA SER A 137 -9.89 18.60 -6.69
C SER A 137 -11.39 18.63 -6.37
N VAL A 138 -11.75 19.18 -5.23
CA VAL A 138 -13.14 19.46 -4.82
C VAL A 138 -13.33 20.94 -4.72
N LYS A 139 -13.97 21.51 -5.72
CA LYS A 139 -14.31 22.93 -5.78
C LYS A 139 -15.71 23.16 -5.22
N MET A 140 -15.84 24.09 -4.28
CA MET A 140 -17.09 24.48 -3.64
C MET A 140 -17.34 25.96 -3.88
N GLU A 141 -18.36 26.28 -4.67
CA GLU A 141 -18.84 27.62 -4.96
C GLU A 141 -20.15 27.83 -4.19
N TYR A 142 -20.25 28.83 -3.32
CA TYR A 142 -21.42 29.03 -2.46
C TYR A 142 -21.64 30.50 -2.10
N GLU A 143 -22.80 30.81 -1.53
CA GLU A 143 -23.17 32.14 -1.06
C GLU A 143 -23.39 32.15 0.46
N ASN A 144 -23.11 33.31 1.07
CA ASN A 144 -23.53 33.58 2.43
C ASN A 144 -25.01 34.04 2.49
N THR A 145 -25.51 34.34 3.67
CA THR A 145 -26.89 34.81 3.87
C THR A 145 -27.18 36.17 3.20
N SER A 146 -26.15 36.99 2.93
CA SER A 146 -26.26 38.27 2.28
C SER A 146 -26.18 38.17 0.74
N GLY A 147 -25.97 36.96 0.18
CA GLY A 147 -25.81 36.76 -1.27
C GLY A 147 -24.41 37.06 -1.79
N GLU A 148 -23.41 37.16 -0.91
CA GLU A 148 -22.01 37.30 -1.29
C GLU A 148 -21.44 35.93 -1.65
N ALA A 149 -20.78 35.83 -2.81
CA ALA A 149 -20.23 34.60 -3.34
C ALA A 149 -18.85 34.31 -2.78
N PHE A 150 -18.59 33.01 -2.49
CA PHE A 150 -17.33 32.47 -2.03
C PHE A 150 -16.96 31.25 -2.81
N GLU A 151 -15.65 30.97 -2.87
CA GLU A 151 -15.07 29.80 -3.49
C GLU A 151 -14.04 29.18 -2.57
N MET A 152 -14.08 27.85 -2.43
CA MET A 152 -13.11 27.05 -1.70
C MET A 152 -12.73 25.85 -2.54
N GLU A 153 -11.49 25.40 -2.40
CA GLU A 153 -10.97 24.23 -3.08
C GLU A 153 -10.20 23.37 -2.09
N ASP A 154 -10.54 22.09 -2.05
CA ASP A 154 -9.84 21.06 -1.28
C ASP A 154 -9.29 19.99 -2.20
N THR A 155 -8.25 19.29 -1.76
CA THR A 155 -7.65 18.19 -2.49
C THR A 155 -7.84 16.88 -1.74
N LEU A 156 -8.40 15.88 -2.41
CA LEU A 156 -8.47 14.51 -1.93
C LEU A 156 -7.36 13.67 -2.54
N TYR A 157 -6.96 12.65 -1.81
CA TYR A 157 -5.96 11.67 -2.23
C TYR A 157 -6.60 10.29 -2.23
N LEU A 158 -6.78 9.72 -3.42
CA LEU A 158 -7.48 8.45 -3.63
C LEU A 158 -6.50 7.39 -4.10
N PRO A 159 -6.20 6.35 -3.30
CA PRO A 159 -5.36 5.25 -3.73
C PRO A 159 -6.11 4.37 -4.73
N VAL A 160 -5.45 4.03 -5.83
CA VAL A 160 -5.94 3.07 -6.84
C VAL A 160 -4.96 1.92 -6.89
N TYR A 161 -5.49 0.70 -6.89
CA TYR A 161 -4.77 -0.57 -6.86
C TYR A 161 -4.90 -1.30 -8.21
N LEU A 162 -4.05 -2.31 -8.41
CA LEU A 162 -4.11 -3.20 -9.57
C LEU A 162 -4.62 -4.58 -9.14
N LYS A 163 -5.49 -5.19 -9.95
CA LYS A 163 -6.02 -6.53 -9.67
C LYS A 163 -4.94 -7.56 -9.86
N GLN A 164 -4.69 -8.34 -8.81
CA GLN A 164 -3.84 -9.53 -8.88
C GLN A 164 -4.67 -10.72 -9.39
N ARG A 165 -4.12 -11.48 -10.31
CA ARG A 165 -4.70 -12.72 -10.82
C ARG A 165 -3.60 -13.67 -11.24
N VAL A 166 -3.50 -14.76 -10.53
CA VAL A 166 -2.50 -15.81 -10.76
C VAL A 166 -3.20 -17.06 -11.26
N SER A 167 -2.53 -17.80 -12.11
CA SER A 167 -2.96 -19.13 -12.54
C SER A 167 -1.74 -20.03 -12.62
N VAL A 168 -1.86 -21.24 -12.06
CA VAL A 168 -0.85 -22.30 -12.21
C VAL A 168 -1.36 -23.28 -13.27
N THR A 169 -0.53 -23.54 -14.28
CA THR A 169 -0.85 -24.42 -15.42
C THR A 169 0.28 -25.38 -15.71
N ASP A 170 0.03 -26.31 -16.62
CA ASP A 170 1.03 -27.28 -17.12
C ASP A 170 1.72 -28.05 -15.98
N VAL A 171 0.89 -28.45 -14.98
CA VAL A 171 1.37 -29.26 -13.87
C VAL A 171 1.67 -30.67 -14.39
N MET A 172 2.91 -31.08 -14.27
CA MET A 172 3.39 -32.42 -14.64
C MET A 172 4.20 -33.00 -13.49
N THR A 173 4.04 -34.29 -13.26
CA THR A 173 4.76 -35.05 -12.28
C THR A 173 5.24 -36.36 -12.90
N ASP A 174 6.41 -36.81 -12.55
CA ASP A 174 6.89 -38.12 -12.95
C ASP A 174 6.36 -39.25 -12.03
N ASP A 175 6.23 -40.47 -12.58
CA ASP A 175 5.97 -41.67 -11.79
C ASP A 175 7.19 -42.01 -10.95
N ALA A 176 6.97 -42.47 -9.73
CA ALA A 176 8.05 -42.76 -8.79
C ALA A 176 7.73 -43.95 -7.89
N LYS A 177 8.78 -44.50 -7.24
CA LYS A 177 8.63 -45.43 -6.11
C LYS A 177 8.88 -44.71 -4.80
N VAL A 178 8.31 -45.18 -3.72
CA VAL A 178 8.59 -44.64 -2.37
C VAL A 178 10.10 -44.61 -2.13
N GLY A 179 10.60 -43.42 -1.77
CA GLY A 179 12.03 -43.18 -1.55
C GLY A 179 12.78 -42.61 -2.75
N ASP A 180 12.16 -42.56 -3.94
CA ASP A 180 12.72 -41.88 -5.11
C ASP A 180 12.43 -40.41 -5.08
N ASP A 181 13.14 -39.63 -5.88
CA ASP A 181 12.86 -38.22 -6.13
C ASP A 181 11.83 -38.10 -7.27
N VAL A 182 10.82 -37.27 -7.06
CA VAL A 182 9.76 -36.95 -8.03
C VAL A 182 10.02 -35.54 -8.58
N GLU A 183 10.16 -35.45 -9.91
CA GLU A 183 10.20 -34.15 -10.59
C GLU A 183 8.79 -33.58 -10.72
N ILE A 184 8.63 -32.32 -10.34
CA ILE A 184 7.37 -31.59 -10.40
C ILE A 184 7.61 -30.33 -11.17
N THR A 185 6.99 -30.20 -12.32
CA THR A 185 7.07 -28.99 -13.16
C THR A 185 5.71 -28.36 -13.31
N ALA A 186 5.68 -27.02 -13.34
CA ALA A 186 4.47 -26.23 -13.60
C ALA A 186 4.84 -24.81 -14.06
N GLN A 187 3.83 -24.06 -14.48
CA GLN A 187 3.98 -22.65 -14.80
C GLN A 187 3.08 -21.77 -13.96
N VAL A 188 3.65 -20.73 -13.37
CA VAL A 188 2.91 -19.65 -12.71
C VAL A 188 2.71 -18.53 -13.70
N ASN A 189 1.46 -18.21 -14.06
CA ASN A 189 1.11 -17.17 -15.01
C ASN A 189 0.56 -15.95 -14.27
N ASN A 190 1.14 -14.77 -14.49
CA ASN A 190 0.60 -13.52 -14.02
C ASN A 190 -0.44 -13.00 -15.04
N LEU A 191 -1.71 -13.20 -14.73
CA LEU A 191 -2.85 -12.74 -15.52
C LEU A 191 -3.44 -11.44 -14.97
N GLY A 192 -2.84 -10.87 -13.92
CA GLY A 192 -3.23 -9.62 -13.30
C GLY A 192 -2.69 -8.40 -14.02
N GLU A 193 -2.92 -7.24 -13.44
CA GLU A 193 -2.50 -5.94 -13.96
C GLU A 193 -1.19 -5.43 -13.33
N GLY A 194 -0.80 -5.99 -12.16
CA GLY A 194 0.42 -5.65 -11.44
C GLY A 194 1.48 -6.74 -11.50
N THR A 195 2.73 -6.38 -11.18
CA THR A 195 3.83 -7.33 -11.00
C THR A 195 3.60 -8.15 -9.73
N LEU A 196 3.82 -9.46 -9.80
CA LEU A 196 3.91 -10.34 -8.63
C LEU A 196 5.34 -10.28 -8.11
N TYR A 197 5.50 -9.92 -6.84
CA TYR A 197 6.81 -9.81 -6.20
C TYR A 197 7.10 -11.04 -5.35
N ASN A 198 8.39 -11.40 -5.23
CA ASN A 198 8.87 -12.45 -4.34
C ASN A 198 8.10 -13.77 -4.50
N VAL A 199 7.79 -14.16 -5.75
CA VAL A 199 7.04 -15.38 -6.04
C VAL A 199 7.86 -16.59 -5.61
N ASN A 200 7.24 -17.43 -4.80
CA ASN A 200 7.77 -18.68 -4.31
C ASN A 200 6.75 -19.79 -4.52
N ALA A 201 7.19 -20.96 -4.91
CA ALA A 201 6.33 -22.14 -5.03
C ALA A 201 6.81 -23.24 -4.10
N ARG A 202 5.88 -23.93 -3.46
CA ARG A 202 6.16 -25.10 -2.65
C ARG A 202 5.20 -26.22 -2.99
N VAL A 203 5.68 -27.45 -2.89
CA VAL A 203 4.84 -28.63 -2.85
C VAL A 203 4.72 -29.10 -1.41
N GLU A 204 3.53 -29.49 -1.01
CA GLU A 204 3.29 -30.13 0.30
C GLU A 204 2.04 -31.02 0.22
N GLY A 205 2.06 -32.12 0.98
CA GLY A 205 0.94 -33.03 1.06
C GLY A 205 1.27 -34.32 1.74
N LYS A 206 0.52 -35.35 1.42
CA LYS A 206 0.63 -36.69 2.03
C LYS A 206 1.74 -37.53 1.39
N HIS A 207 1.91 -37.44 0.07
CA HIS A 207 2.69 -38.41 -0.69
C HIS A 207 4.13 -37.96 -0.94
N VAL A 208 4.44 -36.67 -0.77
CA VAL A 208 5.76 -36.09 -1.03
C VAL A 208 6.26 -35.25 0.13
N GLU A 209 7.57 -35.26 0.34
CA GLU A 209 8.22 -34.34 1.28
C GLU A 209 8.05 -32.90 0.77
N LYS A 210 7.82 -31.99 1.73
CA LYS A 210 7.74 -30.56 1.44
C LYS A 210 9.03 -30.05 0.81
N GLN A 211 8.90 -29.42 -0.37
CA GLN A 211 9.98 -28.73 -1.08
C GLN A 211 9.51 -27.37 -1.56
N GLU A 212 10.44 -26.43 -1.67
CA GLU A 212 10.14 -25.07 -2.14
C GLU A 212 11.20 -24.55 -3.09
N THR A 213 10.79 -23.68 -4.01
CA THR A 213 11.64 -23.00 -4.96
C THR A 213 11.26 -21.53 -5.09
N TYR A 214 12.27 -20.65 -5.20
CA TYR A 214 12.08 -19.23 -5.43
C TYR A 214 12.10 -18.91 -6.91
N ILE A 215 11.03 -18.29 -7.42
CA ILE A 215 10.85 -17.99 -8.85
C ILE A 215 11.32 -16.54 -9.14
N GLY A 216 11.12 -15.62 -8.20
CA GLY A 216 11.45 -14.22 -8.36
C GLY A 216 10.21 -13.37 -8.67
N ASN A 217 10.39 -12.25 -9.38
CA ASN A 217 9.28 -11.39 -9.76
C ASN A 217 8.73 -11.80 -11.13
N ILE A 218 7.39 -11.78 -11.26
CA ILE A 218 6.71 -12.08 -12.53
C ILE A 218 5.91 -10.84 -12.96
N ASP A 219 6.33 -10.21 -14.04
CA ASP A 219 5.63 -9.05 -14.60
C ASP A 219 4.28 -9.45 -15.23
N THR A 220 3.41 -8.47 -15.37
CA THR A 220 2.10 -8.61 -16.03
C THR A 220 2.22 -9.29 -17.39
N GLY A 221 1.42 -10.35 -17.61
CA GLY A 221 1.40 -11.13 -18.84
C GLY A 221 2.64 -12.00 -19.06
N LYS A 222 3.47 -12.21 -18.02
CA LYS A 222 4.62 -13.13 -18.03
C LYS A 222 4.33 -14.35 -17.17
N SER A 223 5.17 -15.37 -17.35
CA SER A 223 5.13 -16.62 -16.60
C SER A 223 6.48 -16.89 -15.93
N GLY A 224 6.43 -17.58 -14.80
CA GLY A 224 7.58 -18.16 -14.13
C GLY A 224 7.45 -19.67 -14.09
N SER A 225 8.57 -20.40 -14.18
CA SER A 225 8.60 -21.86 -14.13
C SER A 225 8.72 -22.34 -12.69
N ILE A 226 7.97 -23.35 -12.34
CA ILE A 226 8.15 -24.19 -11.14
C ILE A 226 8.94 -25.41 -11.59
N ASP A 227 10.01 -25.70 -10.87
CA ASP A 227 10.87 -26.87 -11.04
C ASP A 227 11.28 -27.31 -9.63
N LEU A 228 10.69 -28.40 -9.19
CA LEU A 228 10.86 -28.97 -7.84
C LEU A 228 11.23 -30.44 -7.92
N LEU A 229 12.12 -30.85 -7.06
CA LEU A 229 12.48 -32.24 -6.86
C LEU A 229 12.12 -32.61 -5.44
N ALA A 230 11.03 -33.35 -5.26
CA ALA A 230 10.53 -33.77 -3.95
C ALA A 230 10.67 -35.27 -3.74
N LYS A 231 10.89 -35.70 -2.51
CA LYS A 231 11.00 -37.12 -2.19
C LYS A 231 9.63 -37.73 -2.01
N ALA A 232 9.38 -38.87 -2.69
CA ALA A 232 8.20 -39.69 -2.51
C ALA A 232 8.26 -40.43 -1.14
N ILE A 233 7.23 -40.20 -0.30
CA ILE A 233 7.21 -40.75 1.07
C ILE A 233 6.09 -41.74 1.33
N GLU A 234 5.00 -41.71 0.56
CA GLU A 234 3.86 -42.60 0.73
C GLU A 234 3.33 -43.09 -0.63
N VAL A 235 2.82 -44.30 -0.68
CA VAL A 235 2.23 -44.91 -1.88
C VAL A 235 0.89 -44.28 -2.18
N THR A 236 0.62 -43.99 -3.46
CA THR A 236 -0.67 -43.49 -3.90
C THR A 236 -1.67 -44.63 -4.06
N ASP A 237 -2.79 -44.58 -3.37
CA ASP A 237 -3.91 -45.49 -3.57
C ASP A 237 -4.76 -45.01 -4.74
N PHE A 238 -5.05 -45.89 -5.71
CA PHE A 238 -5.87 -45.58 -6.87
C PHE A 238 -7.28 -45.11 -6.50
N ASP A 239 -7.85 -45.64 -5.41
CA ASP A 239 -9.17 -45.25 -4.93
C ASP A 239 -9.16 -43.86 -4.28
N GLU A 240 -7.99 -43.36 -3.89
CA GLU A 240 -7.80 -42.06 -3.27
C GLU A 240 -7.31 -40.97 -4.25
N MET A 241 -6.85 -41.33 -5.47
CA MET A 241 -6.39 -40.36 -6.48
C MET A 241 -7.44 -39.28 -6.85
N ALA A 242 -8.72 -39.54 -6.56
CA ALA A 242 -9.79 -38.55 -6.75
C ALA A 242 -9.86 -37.49 -5.61
N LYS A 243 -9.09 -37.66 -4.53
CA LYS A 243 -9.04 -36.72 -3.42
C LYS A 243 -7.76 -35.92 -3.53
N ALA A 244 -7.89 -34.60 -3.42
CA ALA A 244 -6.73 -33.72 -3.34
C ALA A 244 -6.07 -33.87 -1.95
N GLU A 245 -4.94 -34.56 -1.91
CA GLU A 245 -4.14 -34.77 -0.68
C GLU A 245 -2.74 -34.14 -0.78
N ASP A 246 -2.41 -33.63 -1.98
CA ASP A 246 -1.17 -32.92 -2.26
C ASP A 246 -1.43 -31.65 -3.05
N TRP A 247 -0.62 -30.64 -2.81
CA TRP A 247 -0.83 -29.30 -3.40
C TRP A 247 0.48 -28.66 -3.80
N ILE A 248 0.42 -27.92 -4.91
CA ILE A 248 1.37 -26.87 -5.22
C ILE A 248 0.79 -25.57 -4.66
N ILE A 249 1.53 -24.88 -3.83
CA ILE A 249 1.15 -23.64 -3.21
C ILE A 249 2.11 -22.55 -3.69
N VAL A 250 1.56 -21.56 -4.39
CA VAL A 250 2.30 -20.39 -4.89
C VAL A 250 2.02 -19.23 -3.96
N THR A 251 3.05 -18.65 -3.39
CA THR A 251 2.96 -17.43 -2.57
C THR A 251 3.63 -16.27 -3.30
N TYR A 252 3.05 -15.10 -3.19
CA TYR A 252 3.61 -13.87 -3.79
C TYR A 252 3.22 -12.67 -2.95
N GLU A 253 3.91 -11.56 -3.19
CA GLU A 253 3.60 -10.27 -2.58
C GLU A 253 3.10 -9.31 -3.65
N ASP A 254 2.17 -8.44 -3.28
CA ASP A 254 1.80 -7.30 -4.10
C ASP A 254 2.80 -6.14 -3.91
N ARG A 255 2.56 -5.01 -4.55
CA ARG A 255 3.41 -3.83 -4.44
C ARG A 255 3.51 -3.25 -3.03
N ASN A 256 2.50 -3.46 -2.19
CA ASN A 256 2.46 -2.98 -0.81
C ASN A 256 3.19 -3.93 0.14
N GLY A 257 3.57 -5.12 -0.34
CA GLY A 257 4.17 -6.20 0.46
C GLY A 257 3.13 -7.08 1.15
N ASP A 258 1.85 -6.97 0.76
CA ASP A 258 0.80 -7.87 1.24
C ASP A 258 0.95 -9.24 0.58
N LYS A 259 0.90 -10.30 1.40
CA LYS A 259 1.10 -11.66 0.96
C LYS A 259 -0.20 -12.30 0.49
N HIS A 260 -0.09 -12.97 -0.64
CA HIS A 260 -1.16 -13.73 -1.27
C HIS A 260 -0.72 -15.17 -1.49
N GLU A 261 -1.70 -16.08 -1.56
CA GLU A 261 -1.46 -17.50 -1.76
C GLU A 261 -2.47 -18.06 -2.77
N GLU A 262 -1.95 -18.84 -3.73
CA GLU A 262 -2.74 -19.62 -4.68
C GLU A 262 -2.42 -21.08 -4.48
N LYS A 263 -3.44 -21.93 -4.36
CA LYS A 263 -3.31 -23.35 -4.07
C LYS A 263 -3.91 -24.17 -5.20
N VAL A 264 -3.14 -25.10 -5.73
CA VAL A 264 -3.54 -25.99 -6.83
C VAL A 264 -3.31 -27.43 -6.45
N ASP A 265 -4.30 -28.28 -6.71
CA ASP A 265 -4.20 -29.72 -6.46
C ASP A 265 -3.19 -30.35 -7.43
N VAL A 266 -2.40 -31.27 -6.93
CA VAL A 266 -1.47 -32.10 -7.69
C VAL A 266 -1.69 -33.57 -7.32
N SER A 267 -1.56 -34.45 -8.29
CA SER A 267 -1.66 -35.90 -8.06
C SER A 267 -0.37 -36.56 -8.46
N PHE A 268 0.07 -37.52 -7.64
CA PHE A 268 1.27 -38.32 -7.85
C PHE A 268 0.88 -39.76 -8.11
N TYR A 269 1.69 -40.46 -8.90
CA TYR A 269 1.66 -41.91 -9.06
C TYR A 269 2.92 -42.46 -8.42
N ILE A 270 2.77 -42.99 -7.18
CA ILE A 270 3.86 -43.49 -6.40
C ILE A 270 3.59 -44.94 -6.03
N GLU A 271 4.48 -45.82 -6.47
CA GLU A 271 4.42 -47.28 -6.23
C GLU A 271 5.25 -47.71 -5.01
N THR A 272 4.99 -48.93 -4.53
CA THR A 272 5.84 -49.60 -3.54
C THR A 272 7.20 -49.92 -4.16
N VAL A 273 8.23 -49.95 -3.33
CA VAL A 273 9.54 -50.50 -3.74
C VAL A 273 9.42 -52.03 -3.88
N ASP A 274 9.71 -52.56 -5.06
CA ASP A 274 9.77 -54.03 -5.26
C ASP A 274 10.90 -54.65 -4.43
N TYR A 275 10.62 -55.75 -3.76
CA TYR A 275 11.60 -56.44 -2.96
C TYR A 275 12.81 -56.92 -3.79
N GLU A 276 12.63 -57.17 -5.09
CA GLU A 276 13.71 -57.60 -6.00
C GLU A 276 14.73 -56.45 -6.21
N ASP A 277 14.31 -55.20 -6.22
CA ASP A 277 15.21 -54.04 -6.33
C ASP A 277 16.06 -53.83 -5.07
N LEU A 278 15.56 -54.23 -3.90
CA LEU A 278 16.31 -54.17 -2.63
C LEU A 278 17.38 -55.28 -2.51
N GLU A 279 17.23 -56.43 -3.19
CA GLU A 279 18.27 -57.45 -3.23
C GLU A 279 19.45 -57.06 -4.12
N VAL A 280 19.18 -56.37 -5.23
CA VAL A 280 20.23 -55.82 -6.12
C VAL A 280 21.10 -54.78 -5.41
N LEU A 281 20.49 -53.98 -4.52
CA LEU A 281 21.24 -53.00 -3.73
C LEU A 281 22.07 -53.63 -2.59
N LYS A 282 21.75 -54.88 -2.18
CA LYS A 282 22.55 -55.63 -1.19
C LYS A 282 23.73 -56.35 -1.79
N GLU A 283 23.73 -56.62 -3.11
CA GLU A 283 24.91 -57.06 -3.85
C GLU A 283 25.74 -55.87 -4.33
N ALA A 284 26.09 -54.98 -3.42
CA ALA A 284 27.27 -54.14 -3.69
C ALA A 284 28.43 -55.08 -3.97
N PRO A 285 29.18 -54.93 -5.07
CA PRO A 285 30.32 -55.81 -5.34
C PRO A 285 31.21 -55.77 -4.11
N GLU A 286 31.36 -56.95 -3.49
CA GLU A 286 32.32 -57.15 -2.42
C GLU A 286 33.65 -56.61 -2.95
N LYS A 287 34.02 -55.43 -2.52
CA LYS A 287 35.29 -54.82 -2.88
C LYS A 287 36.29 -55.76 -2.29
N ASP A 288 36.95 -56.58 -3.15
CA ASP A 288 38.01 -57.49 -2.75
C ASP A 288 38.99 -56.70 -1.87
N SER A 289 38.68 -56.66 -0.60
CA SER A 289 39.61 -56.13 0.39
C SER A 289 40.76 -57.17 0.40
N PRO A 290 41.99 -56.75 0.16
CA PRO A 290 43.11 -57.74 0.13
C PRO A 290 43.10 -58.55 1.41
N ALA A 291 43.04 -59.83 1.27
CA ALA A 291 42.96 -60.71 2.40
C ALA A 291 44.09 -60.38 3.41
N ILE A 292 43.73 -60.35 4.71
CA ILE A 292 44.65 -59.95 5.79
C ILE A 292 46.03 -60.47 5.64
N TRP A 293 46.16 -61.72 5.13
CA TRP A 293 47.45 -62.37 4.90
C TRP A 293 48.29 -61.71 3.79
N GLN A 294 47.65 -61.06 2.76
CA GLN A 294 48.34 -60.29 1.72
C GLN A 294 48.91 -58.99 2.28
N ILE A 295 48.20 -58.36 3.20
CA ILE A 295 48.70 -57.17 3.89
C ILE A 295 49.88 -57.54 4.79
N ILE A 296 49.78 -58.67 5.52
CA ILE A 296 50.86 -59.17 6.35
C ILE A 296 52.09 -59.47 5.48
N LEU A 297 51.92 -60.06 4.31
CA LEU A 297 53.01 -60.41 3.40
C LEU A 297 53.71 -59.17 2.85
N ILE A 298 52.97 -58.15 2.49
CA ILE A 298 53.51 -56.87 2.05
C ILE A 298 54.31 -56.20 3.19
N CYS A 299 53.79 -56.18 4.40
CA CYS A 299 54.50 -55.68 5.57
C CYS A 299 55.78 -56.46 5.88
N ALA A 300 55.78 -57.79 5.77
CA ALA A 300 56.96 -58.62 5.98
C ALA A 300 58.03 -58.36 4.90
N CYS A 301 57.65 -58.16 3.61
CA CYS A 301 58.57 -57.80 2.55
C CYS A 301 59.24 -56.47 2.80
N VAL A 302 58.47 -55.46 3.22
CA VAL A 302 58.99 -54.11 3.52
C VAL A 302 60.00 -54.18 4.69
N LEU A 303 59.69 -54.89 5.72
CA LEU A 303 60.64 -55.14 6.86
C LEU A 303 61.92 -55.86 6.39
N ALA A 304 61.80 -56.88 5.57
CA ALA A 304 62.97 -57.64 5.06
C ALA A 304 63.89 -56.74 4.21
N VAL A 305 63.30 -55.89 3.36
CA VAL A 305 64.07 -54.95 2.56
C VAL A 305 64.72 -53.87 3.47
N GLY A 306 64.01 -53.41 4.49
CA GLY A 306 64.53 -52.41 5.47
C GLY A 306 65.75 -52.96 6.22
N VAL A 307 65.67 -54.29 6.69
CA VAL A 307 66.78 -54.95 7.35
C VAL A 307 67.98 -55.16 6.38
N PHE A 308 67.69 -55.60 5.15
CA PHE A 308 68.74 -55.79 4.14
C PHE A 308 69.48 -54.47 3.78
N VAL A 309 68.77 -53.40 3.63
CA VAL A 309 69.33 -52.04 3.40
C VAL A 309 70.14 -51.62 4.65
N GLY A 310 69.60 -51.81 5.85
CA GLY A 310 70.31 -51.50 7.10
C GLY A 310 71.65 -52.29 7.27
N VAL A 311 71.64 -53.54 6.96
CA VAL A 311 72.86 -54.40 7.05
C VAL A 311 73.88 -54.00 5.98
N THR A 312 73.45 -53.67 4.78
CA THR A 312 74.37 -53.25 3.66
C THR A 312 74.98 -51.86 3.99
N ILE A 313 74.20 -50.94 4.57
CA ILE A 313 74.74 -49.61 4.99
C ILE A 313 75.74 -49.77 6.16
N ASN A 314 75.43 -50.62 7.12
CA ASN A 314 76.34 -50.89 8.25
C ASN A 314 77.62 -51.53 7.83
N LYS A 315 77.59 -52.43 6.83
CA LYS A 315 78.78 -53.13 6.30
C LYS A 315 79.68 -52.16 5.48
N LYS A 316 79.08 -51.08 4.92
CA LYS A 316 79.78 -50.03 4.19
C LYS A 316 80.40 -49.02 5.11
N ARG A 317 79.98 -48.88 6.36
CA ARG A 317 80.45 -47.96 7.38
C ARG A 317 81.58 -48.55 8.26
N SER A 318 81.82 -49.88 8.11
CA SER A 318 82.84 -50.63 8.83
C SER A 318 84.07 -51.06 7.97
N ARG A 319 84.23 -50.37 6.82
CA ARG A 319 85.44 -50.47 5.98
C ARG A 319 86.18 -49.15 5.85
#